data_d3509db5be08a1610ac601aabd44b95d
#
_entry.id   d3509db5be08a1610ac601aabd44b95d
#
_cell.length_a   1.000
_cell.length_b   1.000
_cell.length_c   1.000
_cell.angle_alpha   90.00
_cell.angle_beta   90.00
_cell.angle_gamma   90.00
#
_symmetry.space_group_name_H-M   'P 1'
#
loop_
_entity.id
_entity.type
_entity.pdbx_description
1 polymer ?
#
loop_
_entity_poly.entity_id
_entity_poly.type
_entity_poly.pdbx_seq_one_letter_code
_entity_poly.pdbx_strand_id
1 'polypeptide(L)' 'MSVFQNKTLLITGGTGSFGNAVLRRFLDSDIKEIRIFSRDEKKQDDMRHALQNPKVKYYIGNVRDKSSVDVAMNGVDYVF' A
#
# COMPACT_ATOMS: atom_id res chain seq x y z
N MET A 1 5.02 8.83 20.68
CA MET A 1 5.59 9.04 19.33
C MET A 1 5.88 7.70 18.69
N SER A 2 5.30 7.47 17.54
CA SER A 2 5.44 6.20 16.83
C SER A 2 6.60 6.25 15.85
N VAL A 3 7.25 5.10 15.61
CA VAL A 3 8.28 4.99 14.57
C VAL A 3 7.69 5.14 13.18
N PHE A 4 6.36 5.09 13.05
CA PHE A 4 5.69 5.18 11.75
C PHE A 4 5.22 6.59 11.40
N GLN A 5 5.34 7.52 12.33
CA GLN A 5 4.93 8.91 12.07
C GLN A 5 5.71 9.48 10.88
N ASN A 6 4.98 10.07 9.94
CA ASN A 6 5.54 10.64 8.71
C ASN A 6 6.24 9.62 7.79
N LYS A 7 5.90 8.32 7.95
CA LYS A 7 6.49 7.25 7.14
C LYS A 7 5.52 6.74 6.10
N THR A 8 6.07 6.20 5.03
CA THR A 8 5.32 5.60 3.94
C THR A 8 5.63 4.12 3.85
N LEU A 9 4.59 3.29 3.85
CA LEU A 9 4.69 1.84 3.76
C LEU A 9 4.19 1.37 2.40
N LEU A 10 4.94 0.51 1.73
CA LEU A 10 4.51 -0.15 0.51
C LEU A 10 4.18 -1.61 0.83
N ILE A 11 3.00 -2.06 0.42
CA ILE A 11 2.58 -3.46 0.58
C ILE A 11 2.47 -4.07 -0.81
N THR A 12 3.34 -5.01 -1.12
CA THR A 12 3.29 -5.76 -2.38
C THR A 12 2.26 -6.88 -2.23
N GLY A 13 1.46 -7.09 -3.28
CA GLY A 13 0.37 -8.05 -3.19
C GLY A 13 -0.67 -7.67 -2.16
N GLY A 14 -0.87 -6.37 -1.94
CA GLY A 14 -1.70 -5.84 -0.85
C GLY A 14 -3.17 -6.15 -0.95
N THR A 15 -3.64 -6.67 -2.08
CA THR A 15 -5.05 -7.04 -2.25
C THR A 15 -5.36 -8.46 -1.80
N GLY A 16 -4.35 -9.25 -1.43
CA GLY A 16 -4.55 -10.59 -0.87
C GLY A 16 -4.90 -10.55 0.61
N SER A 17 -5.17 -11.72 1.17
CA SER A 17 -5.57 -11.84 2.59
C SER A 17 -4.50 -11.30 3.53
N PHE A 18 -3.24 -11.65 3.28
CA PHE A 18 -2.13 -11.20 4.12
C PHE A 18 -1.94 -9.70 4.02
N GLY A 19 -1.95 -9.17 2.79
CA GLY A 19 -1.80 -7.73 2.57
C GLY A 19 -2.92 -6.93 3.21
N ASN A 20 -4.16 -7.44 3.16
CA ASN A 20 -5.28 -6.81 3.81
C ASN A 20 -5.11 -6.74 5.33
N ALA A 21 -4.63 -7.82 5.94
CA ALA A 21 -4.40 -7.86 7.38
C ALA A 21 -3.34 -6.83 7.79
N VAL A 22 -2.25 -6.75 7.02
CA VAL A 22 -1.18 -5.78 7.27
C VAL A 22 -1.73 -4.36 7.12
N LEU A 23 -2.46 -4.10 6.06
CA LEU A 23 -3.06 -2.79 5.79
C LEU A 23 -3.93 -2.33 6.96
N ARG A 24 -4.84 -3.18 7.42
CA ARG A 24 -5.77 -2.85 8.50
C ARG A 24 -5.02 -2.53 9.79
N ARG A 25 -3.96 -3.29 10.06
CA ARG A 25 -3.14 -3.08 11.25
C ARG A 25 -2.49 -1.70 11.23
N PHE A 26 -1.94 -1.29 10.08
CA PHE A 26 -1.26 0.00 9.97
C PHE A 26 -2.20 1.18 9.81
N LEU A 27 -3.43 0.97 9.36
CA LEU A 27 -4.41 2.06 9.28
C LEU A 27 -4.72 2.68 10.65
N ASP A 28 -4.61 1.88 11.70
CA ASP A 28 -4.85 2.36 13.07
C ASP A 28 -3.65 3.07 13.67
N SER A 29 -2.51 3.07 12.96
CA SER A 29 -1.30 3.74 13.43
C SER A 29 -1.26 5.19 12.92
N ASP A 30 -0.22 5.92 13.31
CA ASP A 30 0.02 7.27 12.84
C ASP A 30 0.85 7.32 11.55
N ILE A 31 0.88 6.23 10.80
CA ILE A 31 1.59 6.18 9.53
C ILE A 31 1.03 7.22 8.55
N LYS A 32 1.89 7.85 7.79
CA LYS A 32 1.49 8.91 6.89
C LYS A 32 0.76 8.40 5.67
N GLU A 33 1.29 7.35 5.05
CA GLU A 33 0.77 6.84 3.78
C GLU A 33 1.02 5.35 3.66
N ILE A 34 0.05 4.65 3.10
CA ILE A 34 0.18 3.23 2.77
C ILE A 34 -0.07 3.08 1.28
N ARG A 35 0.88 2.46 0.57
CA ARG A 35 0.77 2.21 -0.85
C ARG A 35 0.52 0.73 -1.10
N ILE A 36 -0.54 0.44 -1.86
CA ILE A 36 -0.89 -0.92 -2.25
C ILE A 36 -0.39 -1.13 -3.68
N PHE A 37 0.47 -2.10 -3.87
CA PHE A 37 1.03 -2.45 -5.18
C PHE A 37 0.58 -3.85 -5.54
N SER A 38 -0.15 -3.98 -6.62
CA SER A 38 -0.60 -5.29 -7.11
C SER A 38 -0.96 -5.21 -8.58
N ARG A 39 -1.16 -6.38 -9.20
CA ARG A 39 -1.58 -6.48 -10.61
C ARG A 39 -3.09 -6.47 -10.75
N ASP A 40 -3.82 -6.69 -9.67
CA ASP A 40 -5.26 -6.89 -9.72
C ASP A 40 -6.00 -5.57 -9.55
N GLU A 41 -6.32 -4.94 -10.67
CA GLU A 41 -7.01 -3.65 -10.70
C GLU A 41 -8.39 -3.74 -10.05
N LYS A 42 -9.10 -4.83 -10.30
CA LYS A 42 -10.46 -4.98 -9.76
C LYS A 42 -10.44 -5.05 -8.23
N LYS A 43 -9.53 -5.85 -7.68
CA LYS A 43 -9.42 -5.96 -6.22
C LYS A 43 -8.99 -4.65 -5.59
N GLN A 44 -8.12 -3.89 -6.24
CA GLN A 44 -7.74 -2.56 -5.76
C GLN A 44 -8.94 -1.61 -5.76
N ASP A 45 -9.74 -1.66 -6.81
CA ASP A 45 -10.93 -0.83 -6.91
C ASP A 45 -11.93 -1.17 -5.81
N ASP A 46 -12.17 -2.46 -5.58
CA ASP A 46 -13.04 -2.92 -4.50
C ASP A 46 -12.51 -2.45 -3.14
N MET A 47 -11.22 -2.56 -2.91
CA MET A 47 -10.58 -2.11 -1.68
C MET A 47 -10.73 -0.60 -1.49
N ARG A 48 -10.53 0.16 -2.55
CA ARG A 48 -10.67 1.63 -2.52
C ARG A 48 -12.07 2.02 -2.09
N HIS A 49 -13.09 1.37 -2.66
CA HIS A 49 -14.49 1.65 -2.31
C HIS A 49 -14.81 1.25 -0.88
N ALA A 50 -14.26 0.13 -0.41
CA ALA A 50 -14.53 -0.36 0.93
C ALA A 50 -13.88 0.52 2.00
N LEU A 51 -12.65 0.96 1.77
CA LEU A 51 -11.89 1.70 2.78
C LEU A 51 -12.13 3.20 2.75
N GLN A 52 -12.17 3.78 1.56
CA GLN A 52 -12.34 5.23 1.37
C GLN A 52 -11.44 6.05 2.31
N ASN A 53 -10.17 5.63 2.42
CA ASN A 53 -9.22 6.24 3.34
C ASN A 53 -8.14 6.98 2.54
N PRO A 54 -7.98 8.30 2.74
CA PRO A 54 -7.01 9.08 1.95
C PRO A 54 -5.54 8.73 2.22
N LYS A 55 -5.25 8.00 3.31
CA LYS A 55 -3.89 7.52 3.56
C LYS A 55 -3.46 6.45 2.58
N VAL A 56 -4.41 5.73 1.97
CA VAL A 56 -4.11 4.59 1.11
C VAL A 56 -4.05 5.04 -0.33
N LYS A 57 -2.91 4.76 -0.97
CA LYS A 57 -2.68 5.02 -2.40
C LYS A 57 -2.55 3.69 -3.13
N TYR A 58 -2.98 3.65 -4.36
CA TYR A 58 -3.05 2.41 -5.14
C TYR A 58 -2.18 2.52 -6.38
N TYR A 59 -1.31 1.52 -6.56
CA TYR A 59 -0.42 1.44 -7.72
C TYR A 59 -0.62 0.10 -8.40
N ILE A 60 -0.91 0.13 -9.69
CA ILE A 60 -1.10 -1.10 -10.46
C ILE A 60 0.17 -1.37 -11.23
N GLY A 61 0.70 -2.58 -11.07
CA GLY A 61 1.91 -2.98 -11.77
C GLY A 61 2.35 -4.37 -11.38
N ASN A 62 3.44 -4.79 -12.02
CA ASN A 62 4.03 -6.10 -11.80
C ASN A 62 5.39 -5.91 -11.12
N VAL A 63 5.66 -6.71 -10.07
CA VAL A 63 6.95 -6.64 -9.37
C VAL A 63 8.13 -6.95 -10.28
N ARG A 64 7.88 -7.57 -11.45
CA ARG A 64 8.92 -7.84 -12.45
C ARG A 64 9.17 -6.65 -13.36
N ASP A 65 8.31 -5.65 -13.34
CA ASP A 65 8.46 -4.44 -14.14
C ASP A 65 9.14 -3.38 -13.31
N LYS A 66 10.42 -3.15 -13.61
CA LYS A 66 11.23 -2.20 -12.85
C LYS A 66 10.62 -0.80 -12.82
N SER A 67 10.07 -0.35 -13.93
CA SER A 67 9.46 0.99 -14.01
C SER A 67 8.29 1.12 -13.03
N SER A 68 7.41 0.13 -12.98
CA SER A 68 6.28 0.12 -12.06
C SER A 68 6.74 0.13 -10.62
N VAL A 69 7.74 -0.69 -10.30
CA VAL A 69 8.30 -0.79 -8.95
C VAL A 69 8.95 0.53 -8.56
N ASP A 70 9.74 1.12 -9.43
CA ASP A 70 10.43 2.39 -9.13
C ASP A 70 9.44 3.51 -8.80
N VAL A 71 8.36 3.60 -9.56
CA VAL A 71 7.31 4.61 -9.31
C VAL A 71 6.67 4.37 -7.94
N ALA A 72 6.31 3.12 -7.64
CA ALA A 72 5.66 2.79 -6.38
C ALA A 72 6.57 2.96 -5.18
N MET A 73 7.89 2.79 -5.37
CA MET A 73 8.89 2.85 -4.30
C MET A 73 9.37 4.27 -3.99
N ASN A 74 9.06 5.23 -4.83
CA ASN A 74 9.57 6.59 -4.65
C ASN A 74 9.10 7.17 -3.31
N GLY A 75 10.04 7.43 -2.41
CA GLY A 75 9.74 8.00 -1.10
C GLY A 75 9.25 7.00 -0.06
N VAL A 76 9.33 5.70 -0.37
CA VAL A 76 8.89 4.64 0.56
C VAL A 76 9.94 4.41 1.63
N ASP A 77 9.48 4.28 2.88
CA ASP A 77 10.35 4.00 4.03
C ASP A 77 10.38 2.52 4.39
N TYR A 78 9.25 1.82 4.24
CA TYR A 78 9.14 0.40 4.58
C TYR A 78 8.44 -0.36 3.48
N VAL A 79 8.83 -1.62 3.26
CA VAL A 79 8.22 -2.51 2.28
C VAL A 79 7.79 -3.81 2.95
N PHE A 80 6.58 -4.23 2.59
CA PHE A 80 6.06 -5.52 3.03
C PHE A 80 5.81 -6.43 1.85
#